data_364748bcccf2e81c3515afd346ef6a52
#
_entry.id   364748bcccf2e81c3515afd346ef6a52
#
_cell.length_a   1.000
_cell.length_b   1.000
_cell.length_c   1.000
_cell.angle_alpha   90.00
_cell.angle_beta   90.00
_cell.angle_gamma   90.00
#
_symmetry.space_group_name_H-M   'P 1'
#
loop_
_entity.id
_entity.type
_entity.pdbx_description
1 polymer ?
#
loop_
_entity_poly.entity_id
_entity_poly.type
_entity_poly.pdbx_seq_one_letter_code
_entity_poly.pdbx_strand_id
1 'polypeptide(L)'
;MRRAIAVVVIAALLGVGAFYYFRYNGAATEAAYRFGEVTKGPMEVLVSSTGKVHPVLIVDVGSQVSGRVSAVLVDYNSLVSKGEVIAHIDPAPFEARFEVAEADLAQAKASVAMQNASLEQLKADLVGARAAFKELEQDLERQRSLLKRKLVSQSVVDRAVASHDQSRARIDSLLAQQKRQRAQIRTAEAQVLSRAAGLRERKTELDNTVIRSPVNGVVINRNVDPGQTVAASLQAPVLFTIAQDLREIHLEVSVDEADIGRVREGQKVRFTVDAYPERTYTGQVIQIRKQPVEVSNVVTYVIIVSTRNDDDTLLPGMTANVELVIGERADTIQVPSSALRFNPRGVEVPSAGGGGGSSGGGGQGGQGQGGSWGGGDGRQGQGGSSGGGMGRMMQQLNDNLNLSAEQQEAARAISMEMGQSIRGLREGGMEADQMGPAIAQLRRQMTQKLEALFDPEQKRLYRQSTAQAAAPRGVRGRVWTVGPEGSPVPANVMIGISDGSRTEILRGEIEPGDQVIVGESAVTG
;
A
#
# COMPACT_ATOMS: atom_id res chain seq x y z
N MET A 1 -94.64 6.55 -45.43
CA MET A 1 -94.27 6.30 -44.03
C MET A 1 -92.95 5.46 -43.90
N ARG A 2 -92.70 4.41 -44.55
CA ARG A 2 -91.50 3.55 -44.37
C ARG A 2 -90.16 4.24 -44.67
N ARG A 3 -90.06 5.21 -45.62
CA ARG A 3 -88.80 5.96 -45.91
C ARG A 3 -88.43 7.04 -44.85
N ALA A 4 -89.45 7.63 -44.13
CA ALA A 4 -89.20 8.62 -43.05
C ALA A 4 -88.71 7.94 -41.77
N ILE A 5 -89.14 6.72 -41.50
CA ILE A 5 -88.69 5.94 -40.29
C ILE A 5 -87.26 5.51 -40.49
N ALA A 6 -86.85 5.10 -41.69
CA ALA A 6 -85.45 4.74 -41.96
C ALA A 6 -84.44 5.90 -41.80
N VAL A 7 -84.78 7.11 -42.18
CA VAL A 7 -83.96 8.31 -41.98
C VAL A 7 -83.82 8.66 -40.49
N VAL A 8 -84.87 8.53 -39.68
CA VAL A 8 -84.84 8.80 -38.23
C VAL A 8 -83.95 7.75 -37.52
N VAL A 9 -84.05 6.47 -37.91
CA VAL A 9 -83.22 5.43 -37.32
C VAL A 9 -81.71 5.62 -37.65
N ILE A 10 -81.38 6.02 -38.87
CA ILE A 10 -79.99 6.30 -39.32
C ILE A 10 -79.45 7.53 -38.57
N ALA A 11 -80.25 8.61 -38.42
CA ALA A 11 -79.87 9.79 -37.67
C ALA A 11 -79.64 9.48 -36.14
N ALA A 12 -80.48 8.61 -35.57
CA ALA A 12 -80.33 8.18 -34.18
C ALA A 12 -79.06 7.32 -33.98
N LEU A 13 -78.77 6.41 -34.95
CA LEU A 13 -77.54 5.60 -34.92
C LEU A 13 -76.26 6.46 -35.09
N LEU A 14 -76.29 7.46 -35.96
CA LEU A 14 -75.19 8.43 -36.11
C LEU A 14 -75.02 9.32 -34.89
N GLY A 15 -76.12 9.73 -34.25
CA GLY A 15 -76.06 10.49 -32.98
C GLY A 15 -75.51 9.66 -31.80
N VAL A 16 -75.91 8.39 -31.69
CA VAL A 16 -75.35 7.47 -30.69
C VAL A 16 -73.88 7.16 -31.00
N GLY A 17 -73.53 6.95 -32.28
CA GLY A 17 -72.14 6.74 -32.68
C GLY A 17 -71.25 7.94 -32.42
N ALA A 18 -71.70 9.16 -32.72
CA ALA A 18 -71.00 10.42 -32.40
C ALA A 18 -70.88 10.66 -30.90
N PHE A 19 -71.96 10.38 -30.11
CA PHE A 19 -71.92 10.46 -28.66
C PHE A 19 -70.95 9.47 -28.04
N TYR A 20 -70.91 8.22 -28.53
CA TYR A 20 -69.93 7.20 -28.08
C TYR A 20 -68.50 7.56 -28.49
N TYR A 21 -68.31 8.08 -29.71
CA TYR A 21 -67.02 8.53 -30.21
C TYR A 21 -66.47 9.73 -29.38
N PHE A 22 -67.29 10.74 -29.11
CA PHE A 22 -66.91 11.87 -28.26
C PHE A 22 -66.70 11.48 -26.80
N ARG A 23 -67.48 10.56 -26.26
CA ARG A 23 -67.31 10.10 -24.87
C ARG A 23 -66.08 9.20 -24.71
N TYR A 24 -65.68 8.45 -25.73
CA TYR A 24 -64.54 7.54 -25.68
C TYR A 24 -63.23 8.25 -26.05
N ASN A 25 -63.23 9.24 -26.93
CA ASN A 25 -62.04 10.03 -27.29
C ASN A 25 -61.84 11.33 -26.47
N GLY A 26 -62.80 11.69 -25.61
CA GLY A 26 -62.72 12.92 -24.79
C GLY A 26 -62.18 12.76 -23.38
N ALA A 27 -61.85 11.55 -22.97
CA ALA A 27 -61.13 11.35 -21.72
C ALA A 27 -59.63 11.49 -21.99
N ALA A 28 -59.12 12.74 -21.99
CA ALA A 28 -57.71 12.94 -21.72
C ALA A 28 -57.47 12.29 -20.35
N THR A 29 -56.80 11.13 -20.37
CA THR A 29 -56.38 10.43 -19.15
C THR A 29 -55.40 11.34 -18.44
N GLU A 30 -55.89 12.07 -17.39
CA GLU A 30 -54.99 12.79 -16.49
C GLU A 30 -54.04 11.76 -15.92
N ALA A 31 -52.79 11.79 -16.37
CA ALA A 31 -51.77 10.94 -15.83
C ALA A 31 -51.59 11.31 -14.35
N ALA A 32 -52.00 10.40 -13.49
CA ALA A 32 -51.80 10.60 -12.05
C ALA A 32 -50.32 10.42 -11.75
N TYR A 33 -49.64 11.50 -11.42
CA TYR A 33 -48.21 11.48 -11.06
C TYR A 33 -48.04 11.05 -9.59
N ARG A 34 -46.96 10.30 -9.35
CA ARG A 34 -46.47 10.02 -8.00
C ARG A 34 -45.43 11.07 -7.66
N PHE A 35 -45.58 11.64 -6.45
CA PHE A 35 -44.71 12.72 -5.98
C PHE A 35 -43.73 12.22 -4.95
N GLY A 36 -42.57 12.86 -4.93
CA GLY A 36 -41.57 12.76 -3.88
C GLY A 36 -41.27 14.16 -3.36
N GLU A 37 -41.03 14.26 -2.09
CA GLU A 37 -40.75 15.51 -1.41
C GLU A 37 -39.24 15.84 -1.46
N VAL A 38 -38.92 17.11 -1.77
CA VAL A 38 -37.58 17.66 -1.63
C VAL A 38 -37.31 17.97 -0.18
N THR A 39 -36.33 17.33 0.41
CA THR A 39 -35.98 17.51 1.82
C THR A 39 -34.63 18.16 1.97
N LYS A 40 -34.41 18.82 3.11
CA LYS A 40 -33.11 19.35 3.48
C LYS A 40 -32.60 18.62 4.72
N GLY A 41 -31.35 18.12 4.66
CA GLY A 41 -30.80 17.37 5.78
C GLY A 41 -29.39 16.82 5.50
N PRO A 42 -28.84 16.09 6.47
CA PRO A 42 -27.54 15.45 6.29
C PRO A 42 -27.62 14.31 5.27
N MET A 43 -26.57 14.14 4.48
CA MET A 43 -26.44 13.03 3.53
C MET A 43 -25.08 12.39 3.68
N GLU A 44 -25.08 11.07 3.80
CA GLU A 44 -23.88 10.25 3.82
C GLU A 44 -23.93 9.27 2.67
N VAL A 45 -22.82 9.13 1.97
CA VAL A 45 -22.66 8.11 0.94
C VAL A 45 -21.79 7.01 1.52
N LEU A 46 -22.35 5.81 1.60
CA LEU A 46 -21.73 4.64 2.19
C LEU A 46 -21.35 3.63 1.12
N VAL A 47 -20.23 2.97 1.30
CA VAL A 47 -19.86 1.75 0.59
C VAL A 47 -19.90 0.62 1.60
N SER A 48 -20.77 -0.36 1.36
CA SER A 48 -20.88 -1.55 2.20
C SER A 48 -19.93 -2.63 1.70
N SER A 49 -19.18 -3.22 2.60
CA SER A 49 -18.20 -4.27 2.31
C SER A 49 -18.12 -5.23 3.49
N THR A 50 -17.48 -6.37 3.29
CA THR A 50 -17.22 -7.33 4.36
C THR A 50 -15.73 -7.35 4.70
N GLY A 51 -15.42 -7.60 5.97
CA GLY A 51 -14.05 -7.67 6.44
C GLY A 51 -13.84 -8.75 7.49
N LYS A 52 -12.59 -9.01 7.81
CA LYS A 52 -12.19 -9.91 8.91
C LYS A 52 -11.33 -9.16 9.91
N VAL A 53 -11.54 -9.49 11.16
CA VAL A 53 -10.77 -8.95 12.29
C VAL A 53 -9.43 -9.68 12.38
N HIS A 54 -8.33 -8.93 12.38
CA HIS A 54 -6.96 -9.41 12.53
C HIS A 54 -6.23 -8.62 13.61
N PRO A 55 -5.35 -9.23 14.39
CA PRO A 55 -4.43 -8.48 15.24
C PRO A 55 -3.46 -7.65 14.39
N VAL A 56 -2.87 -6.62 14.95
CA VAL A 56 -1.87 -5.77 14.27
C VAL A 56 -0.68 -6.60 13.80
N LEU A 57 -0.21 -7.52 14.64
CA LEU A 57 0.91 -8.41 14.33
C LEU A 57 0.63 -9.82 14.87
N ILE A 58 0.78 -10.80 13.99
CA ILE A 58 0.78 -12.23 14.33
C ILE A 58 2.18 -12.77 14.09
N VAL A 59 2.70 -13.51 15.04
CA VAL A 59 4.00 -14.18 14.93
C VAL A 59 3.84 -15.67 15.13
N ASP A 60 4.24 -16.43 14.12
CA ASP A 60 4.29 -17.88 14.18
C ASP A 60 5.64 -18.30 14.77
N VAL A 61 5.59 -19.05 15.87
CA VAL A 61 6.76 -19.59 16.55
C VAL A 61 6.88 -21.06 16.22
N GLY A 62 7.98 -21.42 15.56
CA GLY A 62 8.30 -22.78 15.18
C GLY A 62 9.55 -23.31 15.89
N SER A 63 9.89 -24.58 15.65
CA SER A 63 11.15 -25.16 16.08
C SER A 63 12.22 -25.08 15.00
N GLN A 64 13.46 -24.77 15.41
CA GLN A 64 14.65 -24.84 14.54
C GLN A 64 15.37 -26.18 14.60
N VAL A 65 15.05 -27.02 15.60
CA VAL A 65 15.64 -28.35 15.78
C VAL A 65 14.56 -29.42 15.81
N SER A 66 14.90 -30.60 15.31
CA SER A 66 14.01 -31.77 15.35
C SER A 66 14.20 -32.53 16.65
N GLY A 67 13.09 -32.88 17.31
CA GLY A 67 13.16 -33.64 18.57
C GLY A 67 11.77 -33.86 19.16
N ARG A 68 11.73 -34.56 20.28
CA ARG A 68 10.49 -34.76 21.04
C ARG A 68 10.27 -33.58 21.98
N VAL A 69 9.06 -33.03 22.00
CA VAL A 69 8.67 -31.97 22.94
C VAL A 69 8.56 -32.58 24.34
N SER A 70 9.40 -32.14 25.26
CA SER A 70 9.42 -32.63 26.64
C SER A 70 8.38 -31.94 27.52
N ALA A 71 8.17 -30.64 27.33
CA ALA A 71 7.21 -29.86 28.08
C ALA A 71 6.67 -28.71 27.24
N VAL A 72 5.40 -28.37 27.46
CA VAL A 72 4.72 -27.15 26.97
C VAL A 72 4.30 -26.37 28.21
N LEU A 73 4.75 -25.14 28.34
CA LEU A 73 4.58 -24.31 29.53
C LEU A 73 3.43 -23.31 29.44
N VAL A 74 2.91 -23.10 28.24
CA VAL A 74 1.82 -22.14 27.94
C VAL A 74 0.69 -22.85 27.21
N ASP A 75 -0.52 -22.34 27.38
CA ASP A 75 -1.73 -22.85 26.73
C ASP A 75 -2.42 -21.73 25.95
N TYR A 76 -3.54 -22.04 25.31
CA TYR A 76 -4.38 -21.05 24.65
C TYR A 76 -4.71 -19.87 25.60
N ASN A 77 -4.73 -18.68 25.07
CA ASN A 77 -5.00 -17.41 25.78
C ASN A 77 -3.98 -17.06 26.88
N SER A 78 -2.86 -17.78 26.99
CA SER A 78 -1.78 -17.40 27.90
C SER A 78 -1.11 -16.11 27.46
N LEU A 79 -0.91 -15.18 28.40
CA LEU A 79 -0.08 -14.01 28.20
C LEU A 79 1.39 -14.43 28.26
N VAL A 80 2.18 -14.01 27.30
CA VAL A 80 3.62 -14.28 27.21
C VAL A 80 4.42 -13.01 26.99
N SER A 81 5.59 -12.97 27.63
CA SER A 81 6.54 -11.88 27.45
C SER A 81 7.64 -12.25 26.46
N LYS A 82 8.23 -11.26 25.81
CA LYS A 82 9.37 -11.47 24.92
C LYS A 82 10.54 -12.15 25.65
N GLY A 83 11.01 -13.27 25.11
CA GLY A 83 12.09 -14.09 25.69
C GLY A 83 11.60 -15.14 26.69
N GLU A 84 10.33 -15.14 27.07
CA GLU A 84 9.74 -16.14 27.96
C GLU A 84 9.76 -17.52 27.31
N VAL A 85 10.05 -18.55 28.11
CA VAL A 85 10.09 -19.94 27.63
C VAL A 85 8.68 -20.49 27.52
N ILE A 86 8.31 -20.94 26.34
CA ILE A 86 6.97 -21.43 26.04
C ILE A 86 6.92 -22.96 25.86
N ALA A 87 8.03 -23.56 25.42
CA ALA A 87 8.14 -25.03 25.33
C ALA A 87 9.61 -25.49 25.41
N HIS A 88 9.80 -26.75 25.73
CA HIS A 88 11.08 -27.42 25.69
C HIS A 88 11.04 -28.60 24.74
N ILE A 89 12.09 -28.76 23.94
CA ILE A 89 12.43 -29.97 23.24
C ILE A 89 13.38 -30.76 24.13
N ASP A 90 13.34 -32.09 24.09
CA ASP A 90 14.22 -32.97 24.86
C ASP A 90 15.69 -32.60 24.61
N PRO A 91 16.40 -32.02 25.61
CA PRO A 91 17.75 -31.55 25.43
C PRO A 91 18.80 -32.66 25.44
N ALA A 92 18.49 -33.84 26.00
CA ALA A 92 19.47 -34.91 26.27
C ALA A 92 20.35 -35.29 25.06
N PRO A 93 19.82 -35.45 23.82
CA PRO A 93 20.66 -35.73 22.65
C PRO A 93 21.58 -34.58 22.26
N PHE A 94 21.16 -33.32 22.52
CA PHE A 94 21.91 -32.12 22.21
C PHE A 94 22.99 -31.85 23.26
N GLU A 95 22.69 -32.06 24.53
CA GLU A 95 23.67 -32.02 25.66
C GLU A 95 24.81 -33.00 25.42
N ALA A 96 24.50 -34.25 25.08
CA ALA A 96 25.52 -35.24 24.77
C ALA A 96 26.44 -34.83 23.62
N ARG A 97 25.88 -34.20 22.53
CA ARG A 97 26.68 -33.70 21.41
C ARG A 97 27.52 -32.49 21.81
N PHE A 98 27.00 -31.62 22.67
CA PHE A 98 27.74 -30.48 23.21
C PHE A 98 28.91 -30.94 24.07
N GLU A 99 28.73 -31.91 24.97
CA GLU A 99 29.80 -32.49 25.82
C GLU A 99 30.91 -33.11 24.95
N VAL A 100 30.56 -33.85 23.90
CA VAL A 100 31.55 -34.41 22.96
C VAL A 100 32.36 -33.32 22.29
N ALA A 101 31.70 -32.23 21.82
CA ALA A 101 32.40 -31.14 21.17
C ALA A 101 33.29 -30.36 22.16
N GLU A 102 32.90 -30.25 23.44
CA GLU A 102 33.71 -29.66 24.52
C GLU A 102 34.96 -30.50 24.78
N ALA A 103 34.82 -31.81 24.87
CA ALA A 103 35.94 -32.73 25.02
C ALA A 103 36.92 -32.66 23.82
N ASP A 104 36.40 -32.57 22.58
CA ASP A 104 37.20 -32.40 21.39
C ASP A 104 38.01 -31.09 21.42
N LEU A 105 37.42 -30.01 21.88
CA LEU A 105 38.11 -28.70 22.05
C LEU A 105 39.19 -28.83 23.13
N ALA A 106 38.90 -29.47 24.25
CA ALA A 106 39.88 -29.72 25.32
C ALA A 106 41.09 -30.51 24.80
N GLN A 107 40.85 -31.57 24.03
CA GLN A 107 41.89 -32.35 23.39
C GLN A 107 42.76 -31.52 22.43
N ALA A 108 42.14 -30.68 21.60
CA ALA A 108 42.88 -29.81 20.70
C ALA A 108 43.76 -28.77 21.46
N LYS A 109 43.27 -28.21 22.56
CA LYS A 109 44.04 -27.32 23.45
C LYS A 109 45.22 -28.06 24.08
N ALA A 110 45.03 -29.31 24.55
CA ALA A 110 46.10 -30.12 25.09
C ALA A 110 47.19 -30.41 24.05
N SER A 111 46.80 -30.63 22.78
CA SER A 111 47.76 -30.79 21.67
C SER A 111 48.63 -29.51 21.47
N VAL A 112 48.04 -28.30 21.51
CA VAL A 112 48.80 -27.06 21.47
C VAL A 112 49.78 -26.94 22.64
N ALA A 113 49.38 -27.31 23.85
CA ALA A 113 50.22 -27.30 25.04
C ALA A 113 51.42 -28.25 24.87
N MET A 114 51.22 -29.45 24.32
CA MET A 114 52.28 -30.42 24.04
C MET A 114 53.27 -29.89 22.99
N GLN A 115 52.77 -29.25 21.90
CA GLN A 115 53.61 -28.64 20.87
C GLN A 115 54.44 -27.45 21.43
N ASN A 116 53.86 -26.67 22.34
CA ASN A 116 54.56 -25.59 23.03
C ASN A 116 55.67 -26.14 23.96
N ALA A 117 55.43 -27.23 24.73
CA ALA A 117 56.43 -27.85 25.56
C ALA A 117 57.63 -28.32 24.70
N SER A 118 57.35 -28.92 23.52
CA SER A 118 58.41 -29.32 22.58
C SER A 118 59.22 -28.10 22.05
N LEU A 119 58.57 -26.95 21.84
CA LEU A 119 59.26 -25.74 21.47
C LEU A 119 60.19 -25.24 22.59
N GLU A 120 59.76 -25.30 23.84
CA GLU A 120 60.57 -24.91 24.98
C GLU A 120 61.82 -25.84 25.12
N GLN A 121 61.67 -27.14 24.92
CA GLN A 121 62.81 -28.05 24.86
C GLN A 121 63.82 -27.64 23.76
N LEU A 122 63.34 -27.38 22.53
CA LEU A 122 64.24 -26.92 21.43
C LEU A 122 64.89 -25.55 21.71
N LYS A 123 64.25 -24.70 22.51
CA LYS A 123 64.84 -23.42 22.95
C LYS A 123 66.00 -23.69 23.95
N ALA A 124 65.82 -24.61 24.90
CA ALA A 124 66.82 -25.00 25.83
C ALA A 124 68.05 -25.64 25.14
N ASP A 125 67.80 -26.54 24.13
CA ASP A 125 68.85 -27.16 23.31
C ASP A 125 69.63 -26.11 22.54
N LEU A 126 68.95 -25.08 22.01
CA LEU A 126 69.62 -23.99 21.29
C LEU A 126 70.51 -23.15 22.25
N VAL A 127 70.08 -22.92 23.46
CA VAL A 127 70.88 -22.21 24.48
C VAL A 127 72.17 -22.97 24.78
N GLY A 128 72.07 -24.30 24.97
CA GLY A 128 73.24 -25.18 25.15
C GLY A 128 74.20 -25.15 23.94
N ALA A 129 73.64 -25.29 22.71
CA ALA A 129 74.43 -25.23 21.49
C ALA A 129 75.15 -23.88 21.29
N ARG A 130 74.51 -22.76 21.67
CA ARG A 130 75.12 -21.42 21.60
C ARG A 130 76.27 -21.28 22.64
N ALA A 131 76.14 -21.83 23.82
CA ALA A 131 77.21 -21.82 24.81
C ALA A 131 78.44 -22.60 24.31
N ALA A 132 78.23 -23.81 23.75
CA ALA A 132 79.30 -24.60 23.13
C ALA A 132 79.97 -23.87 21.93
N PHE A 133 79.16 -23.21 21.10
CA PHE A 133 79.67 -22.43 19.96
C PHE A 133 80.55 -21.28 20.47
N LYS A 134 80.19 -20.55 21.49
CA LYS A 134 80.98 -19.47 22.07
C LYS A 134 82.29 -19.97 22.60
N GLU A 135 82.34 -21.12 23.24
CA GLU A 135 83.63 -21.76 23.67
C GLU A 135 84.52 -22.03 22.51
N LEU A 136 84.05 -22.70 21.42
CA LEU A 136 84.79 -23.01 20.22
C LEU A 136 85.23 -21.75 19.46
N GLU A 137 84.42 -20.69 19.44
CA GLU A 137 84.80 -19.41 18.86
C GLU A 137 86.00 -18.77 19.57
N GLN A 138 85.94 -18.78 20.93
CA GLN A 138 87.06 -18.28 21.76
C GLN A 138 88.32 -19.14 21.58
N ASP A 139 88.20 -20.46 21.45
CA ASP A 139 89.34 -21.34 21.16
C ASP A 139 89.93 -21.10 19.80
N LEU A 140 89.10 -20.98 18.77
CA LEU A 140 89.55 -20.65 17.42
C LEU A 140 90.34 -19.31 17.38
N GLU A 141 89.83 -18.28 18.08
CA GLU A 141 90.49 -16.98 18.18
C GLU A 141 91.86 -17.11 18.90
N ARG A 142 91.92 -17.91 19.96
CA ARG A 142 93.17 -18.23 20.66
C ARG A 142 94.17 -18.93 19.74
N GLN A 143 93.73 -20.01 19.00
CA GLN A 143 94.57 -20.75 18.14
C GLN A 143 95.12 -19.89 16.95
N ARG A 144 94.26 -19.00 16.41
CA ARG A 144 94.66 -18.03 15.37
C ARG A 144 95.77 -17.03 15.90
N SER A 145 95.65 -16.59 17.16
CA SER A 145 96.60 -15.71 17.79
C SER A 145 97.95 -16.38 18.03
N LEU A 146 97.91 -17.69 18.45
CA LEU A 146 99.11 -18.50 18.66
C LEU A 146 99.80 -18.80 17.29
N LEU A 147 99.04 -19.08 16.22
CA LEU A 147 99.60 -19.27 14.91
C LEU A 147 100.35 -18.02 14.42
N LYS A 148 99.76 -16.82 14.61
CA LYS A 148 100.43 -15.53 14.28
C LYS A 148 101.79 -15.43 14.98
N ARG A 149 101.91 -15.99 16.21
CA ARG A 149 103.17 -16.05 16.98
C ARG A 149 104.04 -17.25 16.64
N LYS A 150 103.67 -18.11 15.61
CA LYS A 150 104.32 -19.34 15.22
C LYS A 150 104.48 -20.37 16.31
N LEU A 151 103.57 -20.42 17.25
CA LEU A 151 103.55 -21.36 18.42
C LEU A 151 102.77 -22.64 18.17
N VAL A 152 101.95 -22.68 17.13
CA VAL A 152 101.17 -23.85 16.71
C VAL A 152 101.24 -24.06 15.21
N SER A 153 100.91 -25.28 14.70
CA SER A 153 100.90 -25.59 13.30
C SER A 153 99.58 -25.18 12.61
N GLN A 154 99.57 -24.97 11.27
CA GLN A 154 98.37 -24.66 10.49
C GLN A 154 97.28 -25.75 10.69
N SER A 155 97.66 -27.02 10.79
CA SER A 155 96.71 -28.12 10.97
C SER A 155 95.88 -28.04 12.28
N VAL A 156 96.42 -27.38 13.35
CA VAL A 156 95.69 -27.15 14.60
C VAL A 156 94.62 -26.08 14.39
N VAL A 157 94.88 -24.99 13.69
CA VAL A 157 93.95 -23.95 13.35
C VAL A 157 92.87 -24.51 12.42
N ASP A 158 93.24 -25.32 11.42
CA ASP A 158 92.29 -25.93 10.49
C ASP A 158 91.28 -26.84 11.20
N ARG A 159 91.73 -27.59 12.23
CA ARG A 159 90.84 -28.39 13.10
C ARG A 159 89.92 -27.50 13.94
N ALA A 160 90.42 -26.40 14.50
CA ALA A 160 89.60 -25.46 15.25
C ALA A 160 88.53 -24.80 14.37
N VAL A 161 88.83 -24.43 13.13
CA VAL A 161 87.93 -23.94 12.13
C VAL A 161 86.79 -24.99 11.85
N ALA A 162 87.22 -26.25 11.58
CA ALA A 162 86.22 -27.31 11.32
C ALA A 162 85.29 -27.54 12.49
N SER A 163 85.79 -27.52 13.74
CA SER A 163 84.94 -27.67 14.96
C SER A 163 84.00 -26.47 15.14
N HIS A 164 84.53 -25.28 14.91
CA HIS A 164 83.68 -24.04 14.96
C HIS A 164 82.57 -24.11 13.90
N ASP A 165 82.89 -24.42 12.64
CA ASP A 165 81.86 -24.48 11.58
C ASP A 165 80.86 -25.61 11.79
N GLN A 166 81.27 -26.75 12.34
CA GLN A 166 80.40 -27.82 12.73
C GLN A 166 79.41 -27.40 13.83
N SER A 167 79.84 -26.63 14.84
CA SER A 167 79.03 -26.12 15.89
C SER A 167 78.03 -25.08 15.38
N ARG A 168 78.47 -24.22 14.42
CA ARG A 168 77.57 -23.28 13.73
C ARG A 168 76.46 -23.99 12.97
N ALA A 169 76.83 -25.01 12.18
CA ALA A 169 75.85 -25.84 11.46
C ALA A 169 74.81 -26.52 12.41
N ARG A 170 75.25 -26.85 13.62
CA ARG A 170 74.35 -27.40 14.68
C ARG A 170 73.34 -26.36 15.13
N ILE A 171 73.76 -25.10 15.34
CA ILE A 171 72.83 -23.97 15.69
C ILE A 171 71.82 -23.75 14.56
N ASP A 172 72.29 -23.67 13.29
CA ASP A 172 71.44 -23.46 12.12
C ASP A 172 70.40 -24.61 12.00
N SER A 173 70.81 -25.85 12.26
CA SER A 173 69.87 -26.99 12.31
C SER A 173 68.81 -26.85 13.39
N LEU A 174 69.15 -26.42 14.62
CA LEU A 174 68.20 -26.19 15.71
C LEU A 174 67.25 -25.04 15.42
N LEU A 175 67.72 -23.95 14.80
CA LEU A 175 66.87 -22.85 14.35
C LEU A 175 65.86 -23.32 13.30
N ALA A 176 66.29 -24.14 12.33
CA ALA A 176 65.36 -24.75 11.37
C ALA A 176 64.33 -25.66 12.04
N GLN A 177 64.74 -26.43 13.05
CA GLN A 177 63.83 -27.24 13.86
C GLN A 177 62.81 -26.39 14.64
N GLN A 178 63.25 -25.28 15.27
CA GLN A 178 62.32 -24.36 15.93
C GLN A 178 61.33 -23.73 14.97
N LYS A 179 61.80 -23.36 13.75
CA LYS A 179 60.89 -22.81 12.74
C LYS A 179 59.82 -23.80 12.32
N ARG A 180 60.19 -25.07 12.14
CA ARG A 180 59.27 -26.18 11.86
C ARG A 180 58.28 -26.37 13.02
N GLN A 181 58.76 -26.38 14.28
CA GLN A 181 57.93 -26.53 15.46
C GLN A 181 56.91 -25.40 15.61
N ARG A 182 57.33 -24.17 15.35
CA ARG A 182 56.37 -23.02 15.32
C ARG A 182 55.31 -23.15 14.24
N ALA A 183 55.65 -23.76 13.09
CA ALA A 183 54.64 -24.04 12.06
C ALA A 183 53.64 -25.11 12.54
N GLN A 184 54.11 -26.15 13.24
CA GLN A 184 53.26 -27.18 13.84
C GLN A 184 52.31 -26.59 14.92
N ILE A 185 52.81 -25.66 15.76
CA ILE A 185 51.99 -24.95 16.72
C ILE A 185 50.84 -24.16 16.02
N ARG A 186 51.15 -23.40 14.95
CA ARG A 186 50.14 -22.67 14.20
C ARG A 186 49.08 -23.61 13.62
N THR A 187 49.48 -24.78 13.13
CA THR A 187 48.53 -25.81 12.65
C THR A 187 47.64 -26.33 13.79
N ALA A 188 48.23 -26.61 14.98
CA ALA A 188 47.46 -27.01 16.14
C ALA A 188 46.51 -25.91 16.67
N GLU A 189 46.95 -24.65 16.66
CA GLU A 189 46.11 -23.48 16.99
C GLU A 189 44.94 -23.35 16.02
N ALA A 190 45.16 -23.52 14.70
CA ALA A 190 44.09 -23.53 13.73
C ALA A 190 43.05 -24.64 13.99
N GLN A 191 43.54 -25.80 14.45
CA GLN A 191 42.65 -26.90 14.87
C GLN A 191 41.81 -26.53 16.09
N VAL A 192 42.37 -25.81 17.08
CA VAL A 192 41.61 -25.26 18.22
C VAL A 192 40.50 -24.32 17.76
N LEU A 193 40.78 -23.42 16.83
CA LEU A 193 39.76 -22.50 16.26
C LEU A 193 38.63 -23.29 15.56
N SER A 194 38.98 -24.33 14.81
CA SER A 194 38.00 -25.18 14.13
C SER A 194 37.09 -25.91 15.15
N ARG A 195 37.66 -26.51 16.20
CA ARG A 195 36.89 -27.21 17.24
C ARG A 195 36.07 -26.24 18.09
N ALA A 196 36.58 -25.04 18.35
CA ALA A 196 35.82 -23.97 19.02
C ALA A 196 34.62 -23.51 18.21
N ALA A 197 34.73 -23.45 16.86
CA ALA A 197 33.60 -23.20 15.99
C ALA A 197 32.54 -24.28 16.06
N GLY A 198 32.96 -25.56 16.00
CA GLY A 198 32.07 -26.72 16.17
C GLY A 198 31.35 -26.72 17.52
N LEU A 199 32.05 -26.38 18.61
CA LEU A 199 31.41 -26.25 19.94
C LEU A 199 30.34 -25.17 19.95
N ARG A 200 30.57 -24.00 19.33
CA ARG A 200 29.55 -22.95 19.23
C ARG A 200 28.32 -23.39 18.44
N GLU A 201 28.51 -24.16 17.39
CA GLU A 201 27.41 -24.74 16.61
C GLU A 201 26.54 -25.67 17.50
N ARG A 202 27.15 -26.61 18.24
CA ARG A 202 26.44 -27.51 19.13
C ARG A 202 25.75 -26.77 20.28
N LYS A 203 26.36 -25.70 20.78
CA LYS A 203 25.72 -24.82 21.77
C LYS A 203 24.48 -24.17 21.23
N THR A 204 24.52 -23.64 20.00
CA THR A 204 23.34 -23.03 19.36
C THR A 204 22.23 -24.07 19.15
N GLU A 205 22.57 -25.29 18.73
CA GLU A 205 21.58 -26.40 18.63
C GLU A 205 20.92 -26.68 19.99
N LEU A 206 21.70 -26.70 21.06
CA LEU A 206 21.21 -26.89 22.43
C LEU A 206 20.35 -25.73 22.88
N ASP A 207 20.77 -24.48 22.66
CA ASP A 207 20.01 -23.30 22.99
C ASP A 207 18.65 -23.25 22.24
N ASN A 208 18.60 -23.78 21.01
CA ASN A 208 17.38 -23.88 20.19
C ASN A 208 16.40 -24.96 20.66
N THR A 209 16.77 -25.83 21.64
CA THR A 209 15.82 -26.73 22.29
C THR A 209 14.85 -26.02 23.22
N VAL A 210 15.18 -24.81 23.64
CA VAL A 210 14.35 -23.94 24.47
C VAL A 210 13.58 -22.98 23.57
N ILE A 211 12.31 -23.26 23.33
CA ILE A 211 11.44 -22.42 22.50
C ILE A 211 10.99 -21.21 23.32
N ARG A 212 11.23 -20.00 22.79
CA ARG A 212 10.91 -18.74 23.46
C ARG A 212 9.99 -17.89 22.60
N SER A 213 9.16 -17.07 23.26
CA SER A 213 8.36 -16.07 22.59
C SER A 213 9.24 -14.95 22.03
N PRO A 214 9.15 -14.59 20.75
CA PRO A 214 9.88 -13.46 20.17
C PRO A 214 9.25 -12.09 20.49
N VAL A 215 7.99 -12.07 20.95
CA VAL A 215 7.20 -10.86 21.21
C VAL A 215 6.44 -10.94 22.52
N ASN A 216 5.97 -9.80 23.03
CA ASN A 216 4.96 -9.78 24.09
C ASN A 216 3.59 -9.98 23.43
N GLY A 217 2.72 -10.81 24.00
CA GLY A 217 1.39 -11.01 23.41
C GLY A 217 0.61 -12.15 24.06
N VAL A 218 -0.40 -12.60 23.34
CA VAL A 218 -1.31 -13.68 23.74
C VAL A 218 -1.16 -14.85 22.78
N VAL A 219 -1.07 -16.06 23.30
CA VAL A 219 -1.07 -17.29 22.49
C VAL A 219 -2.47 -17.53 21.95
N ILE A 220 -2.65 -17.37 20.63
CA ILE A 220 -3.95 -17.60 19.98
C ILE A 220 -4.12 -19.01 19.44
N ASN A 221 -2.99 -19.69 19.17
CA ASN A 221 -3.03 -21.08 18.72
C ASN A 221 -1.83 -21.87 19.25
N ARG A 222 -2.06 -23.15 19.59
CA ARG A 222 -1.07 -24.14 20.04
C ARG A 222 -1.22 -25.41 19.22
N ASN A 223 -0.24 -25.68 18.36
CA ASN A 223 -0.24 -26.85 17.46
C ASN A 223 0.73 -27.93 17.92
N VAL A 224 1.05 -28.00 19.20
CA VAL A 224 2.02 -28.94 19.74
C VAL A 224 1.59 -29.46 21.10
N ASP A 225 1.78 -30.75 21.33
CA ASP A 225 1.49 -31.41 22.59
C ASP A 225 2.76 -31.98 23.24
N PRO A 226 2.81 -32.08 24.58
CA PRO A 226 3.89 -32.74 25.28
C PRO A 226 4.01 -34.20 24.80
N GLY A 227 5.24 -34.66 24.52
CA GLY A 227 5.52 -36.00 23.99
C GLY A 227 5.48 -36.10 22.46
N GLN A 228 4.96 -35.10 21.76
CA GLN A 228 4.94 -35.08 20.29
C GLN A 228 6.35 -34.90 19.73
N THR A 229 6.64 -35.54 18.60
CA THR A 229 7.90 -35.35 17.86
C THR A 229 7.70 -34.33 16.77
N VAL A 230 8.56 -33.31 16.73
CA VAL A 230 8.59 -32.28 15.71
C VAL A 230 9.80 -32.46 14.79
N ALA A 231 9.61 -32.32 13.48
CA ALA A 231 10.64 -32.44 12.46
C ALA A 231 10.83 -31.11 11.74
N ALA A 232 11.96 -30.48 11.97
CA ALA A 232 12.30 -29.17 11.38
C ALA A 232 13.09 -29.28 10.05
N SER A 233 13.33 -30.52 9.55
CA SER A 233 14.25 -30.76 8.43
C SER A 233 13.73 -30.36 7.05
N LEU A 234 12.40 -30.29 6.82
CA LEU A 234 11.79 -29.95 5.52
C LEU A 234 11.04 -28.62 5.56
N GLN A 235 10.27 -28.40 6.61
CA GLN A 235 9.58 -27.14 6.90
C GLN A 235 9.58 -26.95 8.41
N ALA A 236 9.86 -25.75 8.88
CA ALA A 236 9.74 -25.45 10.29
C ALA A 236 8.25 -25.53 10.69
N PRO A 237 7.85 -26.51 11.52
CA PRO A 237 6.46 -26.60 11.94
C PRO A 237 6.10 -25.42 12.84
N VAL A 238 4.95 -24.80 12.61
CA VAL A 238 4.40 -23.78 13.52
C VAL A 238 3.91 -24.49 14.77
N LEU A 239 4.50 -24.16 15.91
CA LEU A 239 4.13 -24.72 17.22
C LEU A 239 3.14 -23.82 17.95
N PHE A 240 3.35 -22.52 17.90
CA PHE A 240 2.49 -21.51 18.51
C PHE A 240 2.27 -20.34 17.55
N THR A 241 1.09 -19.77 17.61
CA THR A 241 0.77 -18.49 16.97
C THR A 241 0.47 -17.46 18.06
N ILE A 242 1.23 -16.38 18.10
CA ILE A 242 1.15 -15.35 19.14
C ILE A 242 0.70 -14.04 18.50
N ALA A 243 -0.38 -13.44 19.03
CA ALA A 243 -0.82 -12.08 18.69
C ALA A 243 -0.14 -11.08 19.63
N GLN A 244 0.47 -10.03 19.08
CA GLN A 244 1.26 -9.09 19.87
C GLN A 244 0.41 -8.21 20.80
N ASP A 245 -0.65 -7.60 20.30
CA ASP A 245 -1.57 -6.76 21.08
C ASP A 245 -2.99 -6.93 20.53
N LEU A 246 -3.94 -7.23 21.40
CA LEU A 246 -5.35 -7.38 21.04
C LEU A 246 -6.17 -6.11 21.30
N ARG A 247 -5.57 -5.06 21.90
CA ARG A 247 -6.22 -3.77 22.12
C ARG A 247 -6.26 -2.89 20.89
N GLU A 248 -5.30 -3.06 19.99
CA GLU A 248 -5.32 -2.49 18.66
C GLU A 248 -5.56 -3.59 17.65
N ILE A 249 -6.59 -3.42 16.84
CA ILE A 249 -7.03 -4.42 15.87
C ILE A 249 -7.10 -3.78 14.50
N HIS A 250 -6.68 -4.53 13.50
CA HIS A 250 -6.86 -4.23 12.11
C HIS A 250 -8.03 -5.01 11.55
N LEU A 251 -8.89 -4.31 10.83
CA LEU A 251 -9.94 -4.94 10.04
C LEU A 251 -9.48 -4.98 8.59
N GLU A 252 -9.31 -6.17 8.03
CA GLU A 252 -9.03 -6.36 6.61
C GLU A 252 -10.35 -6.42 5.85
N VAL A 253 -10.66 -5.34 5.12
CA VAL A 253 -11.92 -5.16 4.41
C VAL A 253 -11.71 -5.34 2.92
N SER A 254 -12.51 -6.19 2.28
CA SER A 254 -12.49 -6.43 0.84
C SER A 254 -13.46 -5.49 0.15
N VAL A 255 -12.95 -4.54 -0.61
CA VAL A 255 -13.73 -3.54 -1.37
C VAL A 255 -13.67 -3.87 -2.85
N ASP A 256 -14.81 -3.81 -3.53
CA ASP A 256 -14.91 -4.08 -4.95
C ASP A 256 -14.14 -3.04 -5.79
N GLU A 257 -13.63 -3.46 -6.95
CA GLU A 257 -12.92 -2.60 -7.90
C GLU A 257 -13.75 -1.36 -8.31
N ALA A 258 -15.06 -1.51 -8.42
CA ALA A 258 -15.96 -0.41 -8.77
C ALA A 258 -15.96 0.74 -7.75
N ASP A 259 -15.72 0.44 -6.47
CA ASP A 259 -15.83 1.39 -5.37
C ASP A 259 -14.48 1.86 -4.82
N ILE A 260 -13.40 1.11 -5.02
CA ILE A 260 -12.08 1.44 -4.48
C ILE A 260 -11.57 2.81 -4.94
N GLY A 261 -11.94 3.24 -6.15
CA GLY A 261 -11.58 4.56 -6.69
C GLY A 261 -12.08 5.73 -5.85
N ARG A 262 -13.08 5.51 -4.99
CA ARG A 262 -13.73 6.51 -4.11
C ARG A 262 -13.21 6.46 -2.68
N VAL A 263 -12.53 5.38 -2.28
CA VAL A 263 -11.96 5.20 -0.94
C VAL A 263 -10.64 5.98 -0.83
N ARG A 264 -10.41 6.61 0.33
CA ARG A 264 -9.19 7.35 0.66
C ARG A 264 -8.75 7.01 2.08
N GLU A 265 -7.43 7.06 2.30
CA GLU A 265 -6.87 6.98 3.64
C GLU A 265 -7.39 8.12 4.52
N GLY A 266 -7.63 7.83 5.79
CA GLY A 266 -8.18 8.78 6.75
C GLY A 266 -9.72 8.83 6.81
N GLN A 267 -10.44 8.10 5.95
CA GLN A 267 -11.89 8.04 5.99
C GLN A 267 -12.41 7.30 7.23
N LYS A 268 -13.52 7.78 7.77
CA LYS A 268 -14.22 7.12 8.88
C LYS A 268 -14.91 5.85 8.39
N VAL A 269 -14.89 4.85 9.22
CA VAL A 269 -15.52 3.56 8.99
C VAL A 269 -16.39 3.21 10.18
N ARG A 270 -17.60 2.77 9.93
CA ARG A 270 -18.49 2.13 10.90
C ARG A 270 -18.59 0.65 10.55
N PHE A 271 -18.60 -0.19 11.55
CA PHE A 271 -18.79 -1.62 11.31
C PHE A 271 -19.48 -2.31 12.48
N THR A 272 -20.14 -3.41 12.17
CA THR A 272 -20.70 -4.35 13.14
C THR A 272 -20.05 -5.70 12.92
N VAL A 273 -19.90 -6.49 13.97
CA VAL A 273 -19.44 -7.88 13.86
C VAL A 273 -20.61 -8.81 14.04
N ASP A 274 -20.59 -9.95 13.36
CA ASP A 274 -21.70 -10.91 13.41
C ASP A 274 -21.97 -11.44 14.82
N ALA A 275 -20.95 -11.45 15.68
CA ALA A 275 -21.09 -11.83 17.09
C ALA A 275 -21.85 -10.78 17.93
N TYR A 276 -21.81 -9.51 17.54
CA TYR A 276 -22.47 -8.40 18.25
C TYR A 276 -23.16 -7.44 17.26
N PRO A 277 -24.29 -7.85 16.66
CA PRO A 277 -24.95 -7.10 15.58
C PRO A 277 -25.55 -5.76 16.07
N GLU A 278 -25.86 -5.65 17.35
CA GLU A 278 -26.43 -4.42 17.94
C GLU A 278 -25.36 -3.38 18.30
N ARG A 279 -24.08 -3.77 18.26
CA ARG A 279 -22.96 -2.89 18.65
C ARG A 279 -22.24 -2.38 17.43
N THR A 280 -22.24 -1.06 17.26
CA THR A 280 -21.49 -0.39 16.20
C THR A 280 -20.12 0.04 16.71
N TYR A 281 -19.10 -0.40 16.03
CA TYR A 281 -17.70 0.00 16.23
C TYR A 281 -17.31 1.05 15.21
N THR A 282 -16.30 1.86 15.55
CA THR A 282 -15.77 2.88 14.65
C THR A 282 -14.30 2.66 14.43
N GLY A 283 -13.85 2.93 13.21
CA GLY A 283 -12.46 2.84 12.82
C GLY A 283 -12.09 3.87 11.79
N GLN A 284 -10.84 3.83 11.34
CA GLN A 284 -10.32 4.71 10.31
C GLN A 284 -9.50 3.92 9.31
N VAL A 285 -9.65 4.22 8.02
CA VAL A 285 -8.82 3.65 6.95
C VAL A 285 -7.39 4.16 7.11
N ILE A 286 -6.44 3.24 7.34
CA ILE A 286 -5.02 3.58 7.50
C ILE A 286 -4.21 3.25 6.24
N GLN A 287 -4.65 2.28 5.44
CA GLN A 287 -3.93 1.82 4.27
C GLN A 287 -4.85 1.20 3.23
N ILE A 288 -4.54 1.42 1.96
CA ILE A 288 -5.16 0.75 0.83
C ILE A 288 -4.08 -0.12 0.16
N ARG A 289 -4.26 -1.46 0.20
CA ARG A 289 -3.33 -2.39 -0.45
C ARG A 289 -3.50 -2.30 -1.97
N LYS A 290 -2.40 -2.08 -2.69
CA LYS A 290 -2.43 -1.90 -4.16
C LYS A 290 -2.50 -3.23 -4.92
N GLN A 291 -2.23 -4.35 -4.24
CA GLN A 291 -2.34 -5.68 -4.84
C GLN A 291 -3.80 -6.12 -4.83
N PRO A 292 -4.40 -6.41 -5.99
CA PRO A 292 -5.75 -6.96 -6.04
C PRO A 292 -5.77 -8.41 -5.54
N VAL A 293 -6.92 -8.80 -5.02
CA VAL A 293 -7.24 -10.19 -4.70
C VAL A 293 -8.39 -10.61 -5.60
N GLU A 294 -8.17 -11.65 -6.38
CA GLU A 294 -9.19 -12.21 -7.28
C GLU A 294 -9.75 -13.49 -6.65
N VAL A 295 -11.05 -13.49 -6.40
CA VAL A 295 -11.79 -14.65 -5.89
C VAL A 295 -12.99 -14.88 -6.81
N SER A 296 -13.06 -16.05 -7.42
CA SER A 296 -14.17 -16.43 -8.30
C SER A 296 -14.45 -15.40 -9.42
N ASN A 297 -13.41 -14.89 -10.07
CA ASN A 297 -13.47 -13.86 -11.11
C ASN A 297 -13.98 -12.47 -10.65
N VAL A 298 -14.04 -12.23 -9.35
CA VAL A 298 -14.33 -10.91 -8.78
C VAL A 298 -13.03 -10.31 -8.25
N VAL A 299 -12.70 -9.12 -8.76
CA VAL A 299 -11.51 -8.37 -8.34
C VAL A 299 -11.87 -7.47 -7.18
N THR A 300 -11.18 -7.66 -6.06
CA THR A 300 -11.33 -6.85 -4.86
C THR A 300 -9.99 -6.30 -4.41
N TYR A 301 -10.02 -5.20 -3.68
CA TYR A 301 -8.86 -4.58 -3.05
C TYR A 301 -9.03 -4.62 -1.54
N VAL A 302 -7.96 -4.98 -0.85
CA VAL A 302 -7.97 -5.02 0.61
C VAL A 302 -7.61 -3.65 1.16
N ILE A 303 -8.46 -3.12 2.02
CA ILE A 303 -8.16 -1.94 2.83
C ILE A 303 -7.99 -2.35 4.28
N ILE A 304 -7.09 -1.66 4.97
CA ILE A 304 -6.84 -1.86 6.39
C ILE A 304 -7.49 -0.73 7.17
N VAL A 305 -8.36 -1.10 8.07
CA VAL A 305 -9.03 -0.19 9.00
C VAL A 305 -8.48 -0.44 10.40
N SER A 306 -7.96 0.60 11.06
CA SER A 306 -7.54 0.52 12.46
C SER A 306 -8.72 0.83 13.35
N THR A 307 -8.89 0.03 14.39
CA THR A 307 -9.89 0.22 15.45
C THR A 307 -9.33 -0.16 16.81
N ARG A 308 -9.88 0.42 17.86
CA ARG A 308 -9.55 0.09 19.26
C ARG A 308 -10.49 -1.00 19.77
N ASN A 309 -9.93 -1.88 20.58
CA ASN A 309 -10.63 -2.99 21.23
C ASN A 309 -10.39 -2.92 22.74
N ASP A 310 -10.84 -1.83 23.35
CA ASP A 310 -10.58 -1.56 24.77
C ASP A 310 -11.29 -2.58 25.70
N ASP A 311 -12.33 -3.24 25.20
CA ASP A 311 -13.14 -4.21 25.95
C ASP A 311 -12.80 -5.67 25.64
N ASP A 312 -11.76 -5.96 24.84
CA ASP A 312 -11.37 -7.29 24.36
C ASP A 312 -12.53 -8.11 23.72
N THR A 313 -13.55 -7.42 23.20
CA THR A 313 -14.74 -8.07 22.59
C THR A 313 -14.50 -8.49 21.15
N LEU A 314 -13.61 -7.83 20.44
CA LEU A 314 -13.25 -8.17 19.07
C LEU A 314 -12.17 -9.24 19.09
N LEU A 315 -12.52 -10.44 18.64
CA LEU A 315 -11.58 -11.55 18.56
C LEU A 315 -11.06 -11.75 17.13
N PRO A 316 -9.79 -12.13 16.97
CA PRO A 316 -9.22 -12.47 15.67
C PRO A 316 -10.07 -13.51 14.92
N GLY A 317 -10.30 -13.27 13.63
CA GLY A 317 -11.10 -14.15 12.77
C GLY A 317 -12.59 -13.83 12.69
N MET A 318 -13.12 -12.91 13.52
CA MET A 318 -14.51 -12.46 13.40
C MET A 318 -14.76 -11.80 12.05
N THR A 319 -15.96 -12.06 11.50
CA THR A 319 -16.45 -11.36 10.29
C THR A 319 -17.13 -10.07 10.70
N ALA A 320 -16.87 -9.03 9.94
CA ALA A 320 -17.47 -7.71 10.14
C ALA A 320 -18.18 -7.23 8.88
N ASN A 321 -19.34 -6.59 9.08
CA ASN A 321 -20.06 -5.85 8.05
C ASN A 321 -19.66 -4.38 8.17
N VAL A 322 -19.07 -3.84 7.12
CA VAL A 322 -18.33 -2.59 7.14
C VAL A 322 -19.00 -1.55 6.25
N GLU A 323 -19.20 -0.37 6.77
CA GLU A 323 -19.73 0.80 6.07
C GLU A 323 -18.66 1.90 6.03
N LEU A 324 -18.10 2.11 4.84
CA LEU A 324 -17.14 3.18 4.60
C LEU A 324 -17.86 4.48 4.24
N VAL A 325 -17.60 5.54 4.97
CA VAL A 325 -18.15 6.87 4.68
C VAL A 325 -17.29 7.54 3.60
N ILE A 326 -17.74 7.45 2.35
CA ILE A 326 -17.00 8.00 1.19
C ILE A 326 -17.38 9.46 0.88
N GLY A 327 -18.50 9.92 1.41
CA GLY A 327 -18.94 11.31 1.28
C GLY A 327 -19.91 11.67 2.40
N GLU A 328 -19.68 12.82 3.04
CA GLU A 328 -20.53 13.36 4.10
C GLU A 328 -20.87 14.81 3.77
N ARG A 329 -22.16 15.17 3.87
CA ARG A 329 -22.67 16.53 3.78
C ARG A 329 -23.61 16.78 4.96
N ALA A 330 -23.31 17.80 5.75
CA ALA A 330 -24.09 18.07 6.96
C ALA A 330 -25.47 18.66 6.65
N ASP A 331 -25.60 19.44 5.57
CA ASP A 331 -26.82 20.14 5.23
C ASP A 331 -26.91 20.35 3.70
N THR A 332 -27.75 19.56 3.05
CA THR A 332 -27.91 19.61 1.59
C THR A 332 -29.37 19.39 1.18
N ILE A 333 -29.75 19.97 0.03
CA ILE A 333 -31.05 19.72 -0.58
C ILE A 333 -31.02 18.35 -1.26
N GLN A 334 -31.97 17.52 -0.97
CA GLN A 334 -32.05 16.12 -1.42
C GLN A 334 -33.35 15.86 -2.16
N VAL A 335 -33.21 15.19 -3.30
CA VAL A 335 -34.37 14.70 -4.07
C VAL A 335 -34.32 13.18 -4.17
N PRO A 336 -35.45 12.50 -4.22
CA PRO A 336 -35.48 11.07 -4.54
C PRO A 336 -34.79 10.79 -5.87
N SER A 337 -33.87 9.84 -5.93
CA SER A 337 -33.10 9.51 -7.16
C SER A 337 -34.01 9.05 -8.31
N SER A 338 -35.23 8.58 -8.02
CA SER A 338 -36.26 8.26 -9.00
C SER A 338 -36.75 9.50 -9.77
N ALA A 339 -36.76 10.71 -9.16
CA ALA A 339 -37.17 11.94 -9.81
C ALA A 339 -36.21 12.36 -10.93
N LEU A 340 -34.91 12.02 -10.81
CA LEU A 340 -33.91 12.31 -11.82
C LEU A 340 -33.96 11.35 -13.03
N ARG A 341 -34.56 10.18 -12.85
CA ARG A 341 -34.74 9.16 -13.89
C ARG A 341 -36.08 9.25 -14.59
N PHE A 342 -37.02 9.99 -14.02
CA PHE A 342 -38.36 10.14 -14.58
C PHE A 342 -38.34 11.04 -15.81
N ASN A 343 -39.05 10.62 -16.87
CA ASN A 343 -39.27 11.41 -18.08
C ASN A 343 -40.74 11.26 -18.48
N PRO A 344 -41.55 12.33 -18.43
CA PRO A 344 -42.98 12.26 -18.74
C PRO A 344 -43.22 11.90 -20.20
N ARG A 345 -44.19 11.07 -20.49
CA ARG A 345 -44.59 10.68 -21.84
C ARG A 345 -45.30 11.85 -22.54
N GLY A 346 -44.87 12.19 -23.77
CA GLY A 346 -45.56 13.19 -24.59
C GLY A 346 -45.08 14.64 -24.41
N VAL A 347 -44.07 14.90 -23.59
CA VAL A 347 -43.43 16.23 -23.52
C VAL A 347 -42.17 16.24 -24.37
N GLU A 348 -42.15 17.04 -25.44
CA GLU A 348 -40.93 17.28 -26.20
C GLU A 348 -39.90 17.95 -25.30
N VAL A 349 -38.85 17.21 -25.01
CA VAL A 349 -37.72 17.68 -24.21
C VAL A 349 -36.87 18.62 -25.06
N PRO A 350 -36.77 19.91 -24.77
CA PRO A 350 -35.80 20.76 -25.44
C PRO A 350 -34.41 20.17 -25.21
N SER A 351 -33.76 19.70 -26.25
CA SER A 351 -32.39 19.18 -26.18
C SER A 351 -31.49 20.33 -25.77
N ALA A 352 -30.94 20.29 -24.54
CA ALA A 352 -29.89 21.17 -24.12
C ALA A 352 -28.71 21.00 -25.08
N GLY A 353 -28.45 22.01 -25.89
CA GLY A 353 -27.47 22.03 -26.95
C GLY A 353 -26.09 21.55 -26.50
N GLY A 354 -25.68 20.45 -27.06
CA GLY A 354 -24.35 19.88 -26.94
C GLY A 354 -24.08 19.12 -28.24
N GLY A 355 -23.28 19.75 -29.09
CA GLY A 355 -23.07 19.43 -30.48
C GLY A 355 -22.61 18.01 -30.79
N GLY A 356 -23.10 17.53 -31.93
CA GLY A 356 -22.32 16.79 -32.88
C GLY A 356 -22.46 15.29 -32.87
N GLY A 357 -23.19 14.75 -33.86
CA GLY A 357 -22.94 13.41 -34.32
C GLY A 357 -24.16 12.64 -34.75
N SER A 358 -24.91 13.14 -35.72
CA SER A 358 -25.41 12.57 -36.95
C SER A 358 -25.40 11.06 -37.06
N SER A 359 -26.61 10.54 -37.11
CA SER A 359 -27.25 9.75 -38.19
C SER A 359 -26.66 8.39 -38.52
N GLY A 360 -27.44 7.41 -38.38
CA GLY A 360 -28.25 6.86 -39.43
C GLY A 360 -27.56 5.85 -40.31
N GLY A 361 -28.19 4.77 -40.47
CA GLY A 361 -28.09 3.99 -41.69
C GLY A 361 -27.45 2.64 -41.52
N GLY A 362 -28.31 1.63 -41.56
CA GLY A 362 -27.96 0.23 -41.71
C GLY A 362 -27.17 -0.07 -42.96
N GLY A 363 -26.53 -1.18 -42.96
CA GLY A 363 -25.81 -1.74 -44.11
C GLY A 363 -24.92 -2.91 -43.74
N GLN A 364 -25.44 -4.00 -43.88
CA GLN A 364 -25.01 -5.38 -44.07
C GLN A 364 -23.64 -5.57 -44.70
N GLY A 365 -22.82 -6.49 -44.16
CA GLY A 365 -22.05 -7.50 -44.86
C GLY A 365 -20.68 -7.10 -45.40
N GLY A 366 -19.70 -7.91 -45.07
CA GLY A 366 -18.49 -8.01 -45.86
C GLY A 366 -17.24 -8.44 -45.11
N GLN A 367 -16.92 -9.72 -45.16
CA GLN A 367 -15.61 -10.33 -44.87
C GLN A 367 -14.52 -9.75 -45.78
N GLY A 368 -13.31 -9.63 -45.28
CA GLY A 368 -12.14 -9.40 -46.11
C GLY A 368 -10.88 -9.01 -45.35
N GLN A 369 -10.15 -9.93 -44.93
CA GLN A 369 -8.74 -10.28 -45.06
C GLN A 369 -7.73 -9.18 -45.45
N GLY A 370 -6.70 -9.02 -44.61
CA GLY A 370 -5.28 -9.04 -44.97
C GLY A 370 -4.61 -7.80 -45.53
N GLY A 371 -3.43 -7.51 -44.98
CA GLY A 371 -2.35 -6.82 -45.72
C GLY A 371 -1.86 -5.52 -45.02
N SER A 372 -0.85 -5.60 -44.25
CA SER A 372 0.58 -5.34 -44.41
C SER A 372 1.03 -4.05 -45.12
N TRP A 373 1.84 -3.28 -44.40
CA TRP A 373 3.01 -2.45 -44.79
C TRP A 373 2.81 -1.17 -45.61
N GLY A 374 3.50 -0.14 -45.12
CA GLY A 374 4.21 0.80 -46.00
C GLY A 374 4.07 2.25 -45.62
N GLY A 375 5.16 2.77 -45.14
CA GLY A 375 5.62 4.06 -44.89
C GLY A 375 5.26 5.19 -45.84
N GLY A 376 5.50 6.40 -45.39
CA GLY A 376 5.74 7.54 -46.28
C GLY A 376 5.12 8.84 -45.80
N ASP A 377 6.02 9.70 -45.35
CA ASP A 377 6.09 11.13 -45.56
C ASP A 377 4.94 12.09 -45.17
N GLY A 378 5.34 12.90 -44.22
CA GLY A 378 5.43 14.35 -44.32
C GLY A 378 4.23 15.14 -44.81
N ARG A 379 3.44 15.65 -43.82
CA ARG A 379 2.87 16.98 -44.01
C ARG A 379 2.80 17.73 -42.67
N GLN A 380 3.57 18.80 -42.57
CA GLN A 380 3.42 19.88 -41.63
C GLN A 380 1.96 20.32 -41.55
N GLY A 381 1.32 20.05 -40.43
CA GLY A 381 0.02 20.56 -40.04
C GLY A 381 0.24 21.49 -38.85
N GLN A 382 0.22 22.76 -39.15
CA GLN A 382 0.30 23.95 -38.35
C GLN A 382 -0.43 23.81 -37.00
N GLY A 383 0.31 24.03 -35.90
CA GLY A 383 -0.19 24.07 -34.54
C GLY A 383 -1.29 25.10 -34.36
N GLY A 384 -2.47 24.65 -34.02
CA GLY A 384 -3.62 25.45 -33.71
C GLY A 384 -4.07 25.23 -32.27
N SER A 385 -4.01 26.29 -31.46
CA SER A 385 -4.95 26.52 -30.38
C SER A 385 -4.76 25.86 -29.01
N SER A 386 -3.63 26.11 -28.34
CA SER A 386 -3.66 26.17 -26.87
C SER A 386 -3.81 27.61 -26.31
N GLY A 387 -3.96 28.60 -27.17
CA GLY A 387 -4.17 30.03 -26.81
C GLY A 387 -5.63 30.44 -26.57
N GLY A 388 -6.62 29.61 -26.93
CA GLY A 388 -8.04 30.01 -26.87
C GLY A 388 -8.63 30.12 -25.46
N GLY A 389 -8.09 29.41 -24.47
CA GLY A 389 -8.60 29.46 -23.09
C GLY A 389 -8.22 30.71 -22.32
N MET A 390 -6.98 31.16 -22.48
CA MET A 390 -6.44 32.32 -21.77
C MET A 390 -7.04 33.63 -22.31
N GLY A 391 -7.24 33.70 -23.64
CA GLY A 391 -7.90 34.86 -24.27
C GLY A 391 -9.34 35.06 -23.81
N ARG A 392 -10.10 33.96 -23.73
CA ARG A 392 -11.49 33.97 -23.23
C ARG A 392 -11.57 34.37 -21.75
N MET A 393 -10.66 33.85 -20.92
CA MET A 393 -10.59 34.23 -19.50
C MET A 393 -10.31 35.72 -19.32
N MET A 394 -9.39 36.30 -20.09
CA MET A 394 -9.10 37.74 -20.05
C MET A 394 -10.27 38.60 -20.55
N GLN A 395 -10.98 38.14 -21.57
CA GLN A 395 -12.16 38.81 -22.07
C GLN A 395 -13.28 38.80 -21.02
N GLN A 396 -13.53 37.67 -20.36
CA GLN A 396 -14.48 37.58 -19.24
C GLN A 396 -14.10 38.44 -18.03
N LEU A 397 -12.80 38.53 -17.71
CA LEU A 397 -12.31 39.43 -16.66
C LEU A 397 -12.57 40.91 -17.00
N ASN A 398 -12.33 41.29 -18.25
CA ASN A 398 -12.58 42.63 -18.70
C ASN A 398 -14.08 42.99 -18.68
N ASP A 399 -14.92 42.09 -19.18
CA ASP A 399 -16.37 42.29 -19.26
C ASP A 399 -17.03 42.33 -17.86
N ASN A 400 -16.49 41.61 -16.88
CA ASN A 400 -17.05 41.56 -15.53
C ASN A 400 -16.52 42.67 -14.58
N LEU A 401 -15.30 43.18 -14.82
CA LEU A 401 -14.62 44.08 -13.88
C LEU A 401 -14.37 45.49 -14.43
N ASN A 402 -14.69 45.76 -15.70
CA ASN A 402 -14.45 47.04 -16.38
C ASN A 402 -13.01 47.57 -16.13
N LEU A 403 -12.02 46.77 -16.49
CA LEU A 403 -10.61 47.06 -16.21
C LEU A 403 -10.13 48.27 -17.03
N SER A 404 -9.33 49.15 -16.41
CA SER A 404 -8.65 50.24 -17.15
C SER A 404 -7.61 49.66 -18.13
N ALA A 405 -7.20 50.46 -19.13
CA ALA A 405 -6.21 50.04 -20.13
C ALA A 405 -4.89 49.58 -19.48
N GLU A 406 -4.44 50.27 -18.42
CA GLU A 406 -3.24 49.89 -17.64
C GLU A 406 -3.42 48.58 -16.87
N GLN A 407 -4.60 48.39 -16.26
CA GLN A 407 -4.93 47.13 -15.56
C GLN A 407 -5.03 45.94 -16.52
N GLN A 408 -5.56 46.15 -17.74
CA GLN A 408 -5.62 45.11 -18.77
C GLN A 408 -4.23 44.68 -19.24
N GLU A 409 -3.31 45.63 -19.42
CA GLU A 409 -1.93 45.34 -19.83
C GLU A 409 -1.17 44.60 -18.73
N ALA A 410 -1.28 45.05 -17.48
CA ALA A 410 -0.70 44.38 -16.32
C ALA A 410 -1.26 42.97 -16.11
N ALA A 411 -2.57 42.77 -16.26
CA ALA A 411 -3.20 41.45 -16.13
C ALA A 411 -2.79 40.50 -17.27
N ARG A 412 -2.58 41.01 -18.50
CA ARG A 412 -2.01 40.23 -19.62
C ARG A 412 -0.56 39.80 -19.33
N ALA A 413 0.26 40.71 -18.80
CA ALA A 413 1.64 40.40 -18.44
C ALA A 413 1.72 39.26 -17.38
N ILE A 414 0.90 39.34 -16.32
CA ILE A 414 0.80 38.30 -15.27
C ILE A 414 0.35 36.94 -15.86
N SER A 415 -0.60 36.97 -16.80
CA SER A 415 -1.10 35.77 -17.46
C SER A 415 -0.06 35.12 -18.37
N MET A 416 0.75 35.94 -19.07
CA MET A 416 1.87 35.44 -19.88
C MET A 416 2.99 34.84 -19.02
N GLU A 417 3.35 35.49 -17.90
CA GLU A 417 4.34 35.01 -16.94
C GLU A 417 3.94 33.61 -16.39
N MET A 418 2.67 33.46 -16.03
CA MET A 418 2.12 32.16 -15.59
C MET A 418 2.17 31.12 -16.71
N GLY A 419 1.81 31.47 -17.92
CA GLY A 419 1.87 30.57 -19.08
C GLY A 419 3.28 30.07 -19.36
N GLN A 420 4.29 30.95 -19.23
CA GLN A 420 5.70 30.57 -19.34
C GLN A 420 6.15 29.67 -18.20
N SER A 421 5.76 29.97 -16.95
CA SER A 421 6.08 29.16 -15.78
C SER A 421 5.49 27.75 -15.87
N ILE A 422 4.25 27.60 -16.31
CA ILE A 422 3.61 26.27 -16.52
C ILE A 422 4.32 25.50 -17.65
N ARG A 423 4.76 26.19 -18.71
CA ARG A 423 5.49 25.58 -19.81
C ARG A 423 6.86 25.09 -19.36
N GLY A 424 7.59 25.90 -18.57
CA GLY A 424 8.87 25.54 -17.97
C GLY A 424 8.77 24.33 -17.03
N LEU A 425 7.69 24.19 -16.25
CA LEU A 425 7.44 23.02 -15.41
C LEU A 425 7.22 21.73 -16.25
N ARG A 426 6.56 21.84 -17.41
CA ARG A 426 6.35 20.73 -18.33
C ARG A 426 7.63 20.30 -19.06
N GLU A 427 8.44 21.26 -19.48
CA GLU A 427 9.71 21.02 -20.20
C GLU A 427 10.82 20.56 -19.24
N GLY A 428 10.73 20.91 -17.95
CA GLY A 428 11.69 20.53 -16.91
C GLY A 428 11.59 19.08 -16.40
N GLY A 429 10.71 18.22 -16.97
CA GLY A 429 10.65 16.79 -16.64
C GLY A 429 10.12 16.48 -15.24
N MET A 430 9.34 17.35 -14.63
CA MET A 430 8.73 17.13 -13.31
C MET A 430 7.73 15.98 -13.35
N GLU A 431 7.79 15.07 -12.36
CA GLU A 431 6.86 13.94 -12.23
C GLU A 431 5.40 14.40 -12.07
N ALA A 432 4.47 13.59 -12.57
CA ALA A 432 3.05 13.96 -12.68
C ALA A 432 2.37 14.24 -11.32
N ASP A 433 2.82 13.61 -10.25
CA ASP A 433 2.34 13.80 -8.87
C ASP A 433 2.82 15.10 -8.23
N GLN A 434 3.98 15.63 -8.63
CA GLN A 434 4.53 16.91 -8.17
C GLN A 434 3.98 18.11 -8.98
N MET A 435 3.51 17.88 -10.20
CA MET A 435 2.99 18.92 -11.08
C MET A 435 1.69 19.55 -10.54
N GLY A 436 0.82 18.78 -9.91
CA GLY A 436 -0.43 19.25 -9.32
C GLY A 436 -0.24 20.33 -8.25
N PRO A 437 0.55 20.08 -7.20
CA PRO A 437 0.88 21.06 -6.16
C PRO A 437 1.58 22.32 -6.71
N ALA A 438 2.52 22.16 -7.64
CA ALA A 438 3.25 23.28 -8.25
C ALA A 438 2.33 24.22 -9.05
N ILE A 439 1.41 23.67 -9.86
CA ILE A 439 0.40 24.46 -10.58
C ILE A 439 -0.56 25.15 -9.61
N ALA A 440 -0.94 24.49 -8.50
CA ALA A 440 -1.81 25.10 -7.49
C ALA A 440 -1.12 26.28 -6.79
N GLN A 441 0.19 26.20 -6.57
CA GLN A 441 0.98 27.29 -6.00
C GLN A 441 1.09 28.47 -6.97
N LEU A 442 1.37 28.23 -8.25
CA LEU A 442 1.40 29.26 -9.29
C LEU A 442 0.05 29.96 -9.45
N ARG A 443 -1.06 29.23 -9.38
CA ARG A 443 -2.42 29.81 -9.40
C ARG A 443 -2.66 30.74 -8.21
N ARG A 444 -2.23 30.37 -7.00
CA ARG A 444 -2.35 31.23 -5.81
C ARG A 444 -1.54 32.52 -5.97
N GLN A 445 -0.31 32.41 -6.47
CA GLN A 445 0.52 33.58 -6.74
C GLN A 445 -0.10 34.51 -7.80
N MET A 446 -0.66 33.96 -8.89
CA MET A 446 -1.38 34.72 -9.90
C MET A 446 -2.59 35.42 -9.31
N THR A 447 -3.41 34.74 -8.50
CA THR A 447 -4.57 35.36 -7.85
C THR A 447 -4.16 36.52 -6.95
N GLN A 448 -3.08 36.39 -6.17
CA GLN A 448 -2.57 37.48 -5.34
C GLN A 448 -2.05 38.67 -6.16
N LYS A 449 -1.32 38.40 -7.26
CA LYS A 449 -0.84 39.46 -8.16
C LYS A 449 -2.00 40.19 -8.87
N LEU A 450 -3.03 39.45 -9.29
CA LEU A 450 -4.23 40.05 -9.90
C LEU A 450 -5.05 40.86 -8.88
N GLU A 451 -5.24 40.33 -7.65
CA GLU A 451 -5.93 41.07 -6.60
C GLU A 451 -5.21 42.38 -6.22
N ALA A 452 -3.87 42.40 -6.32
CA ALA A 452 -3.10 43.62 -6.05
C ALA A 452 -3.35 44.77 -7.06
N LEU A 453 -3.76 44.42 -8.29
CA LEU A 453 -4.05 45.38 -9.37
C LEU A 453 -5.48 45.97 -9.31
N PHE A 454 -6.39 45.32 -8.55
CA PHE A 454 -7.80 45.68 -8.56
C PHE A 454 -8.16 46.67 -7.45
N ASP A 455 -9.09 47.54 -7.73
CA ASP A 455 -9.72 48.44 -6.75
C ASP A 455 -10.59 47.61 -5.75
N PRO A 456 -10.96 48.18 -4.58
CA PRO A 456 -11.73 47.44 -3.56
C PRO A 456 -13.04 46.83 -4.08
N GLU A 457 -13.71 47.50 -5.02
CA GLU A 457 -14.97 47.07 -5.65
C GLU A 457 -14.71 45.96 -6.67
N GLN A 458 -13.69 46.11 -7.50
CA GLN A 458 -13.22 45.07 -8.42
C GLN A 458 -12.73 43.83 -7.70
N LYS A 459 -12.03 43.96 -6.55
CA LYS A 459 -11.64 42.82 -5.68
C LYS A 459 -12.84 42.05 -5.20
N ARG A 460 -13.91 42.73 -4.80
CA ARG A 460 -15.14 42.09 -4.33
C ARG A 460 -15.79 41.27 -5.46
N LEU A 461 -15.92 41.84 -6.64
CA LEU A 461 -16.49 41.19 -7.82
C LEU A 461 -15.61 40.01 -8.30
N TYR A 462 -14.29 40.17 -8.27
CA TYR A 462 -13.35 39.12 -8.64
C TYR A 462 -13.44 37.92 -7.67
N ARG A 463 -13.47 38.17 -6.36
CA ARG A 463 -13.66 37.10 -5.36
C ARG A 463 -15.01 36.42 -5.50
N GLN A 464 -16.06 37.16 -5.83
CA GLN A 464 -17.38 36.59 -6.06
C GLN A 464 -17.41 35.70 -7.32
N SER A 465 -16.77 36.12 -8.41
CA SER A 465 -16.68 35.37 -9.66
C SER A 465 -15.78 34.11 -9.51
N THR A 466 -14.67 34.21 -8.78
CA THR A 466 -13.78 33.10 -8.52
C THR A 466 -14.38 32.08 -7.53
N ALA A 467 -15.15 32.54 -6.54
CA ALA A 467 -15.91 31.66 -5.65
C ALA A 467 -17.01 30.89 -6.40
N GLN A 468 -17.65 31.56 -7.40
CA GLN A 468 -18.60 30.87 -8.28
C GLN A 468 -17.94 29.84 -9.21
N ALA A 469 -16.72 30.08 -9.67
CA ALA A 469 -15.96 29.16 -10.51
C ALA A 469 -15.36 27.97 -9.71
N ALA A 470 -15.16 28.13 -8.41
CA ALA A 470 -14.68 27.10 -7.49
C ALA A 470 -15.78 26.20 -6.92
N ALA A 471 -17.04 26.45 -7.28
CA ALA A 471 -18.16 25.59 -6.86
C ALA A 471 -17.99 24.15 -7.37
N PRO A 472 -18.36 23.13 -6.58
CA PRO A 472 -18.19 21.73 -6.96
C PRO A 472 -18.80 21.46 -8.33
N ARG A 473 -18.03 20.77 -9.19
CA ARG A 473 -18.46 20.39 -10.54
C ARG A 473 -19.53 19.31 -10.41
N GLY A 474 -20.80 19.70 -10.39
CA GLY A 474 -21.93 18.77 -10.43
C GLY A 474 -22.22 18.30 -11.86
N VAL A 475 -22.90 17.18 -11.97
CA VAL A 475 -23.46 16.69 -13.23
C VAL A 475 -24.79 17.43 -13.45
N ARG A 476 -25.06 17.87 -14.71
CA ARG A 476 -26.35 18.46 -15.03
C ARG A 476 -27.42 17.39 -15.05
N GLY A 477 -28.47 17.59 -14.29
CA GLY A 477 -29.66 16.75 -14.24
C GLY A 477 -30.93 17.55 -14.47
N ARG A 478 -32.06 16.88 -14.53
CA ARG A 478 -33.37 17.46 -14.65
C ARG A 478 -34.32 16.73 -13.73
N VAL A 479 -35.17 17.47 -13.05
CA VAL A 479 -36.31 16.95 -12.31
C VAL A 479 -37.57 17.60 -12.83
N TRP A 480 -38.70 16.98 -12.61
CA TRP A 480 -39.99 17.47 -13.06
C TRP A 480 -40.81 17.87 -11.87
N THR A 481 -41.28 19.09 -11.89
CA THR A 481 -42.25 19.64 -10.88
C THR A 481 -43.60 19.79 -11.54
N VAL A 482 -44.65 20.03 -10.76
CA VAL A 482 -45.98 20.26 -11.28
C VAL A 482 -46.25 21.76 -11.40
N GLY A 483 -46.56 22.22 -12.61
CA GLY A 483 -46.96 23.57 -12.84
C GLY A 483 -48.38 23.89 -12.41
N PRO A 484 -48.82 25.18 -12.50
CA PRO A 484 -50.17 25.62 -12.04
C PRO A 484 -51.35 24.90 -12.71
N GLU A 485 -51.16 24.32 -13.89
CA GLU A 485 -52.17 23.63 -14.67
C GLU A 485 -52.07 22.08 -14.54
N GLY A 486 -51.33 21.54 -13.58
CA GLY A 486 -51.12 20.10 -13.40
C GLY A 486 -50.14 19.48 -14.41
N SER A 487 -49.54 20.27 -15.33
CA SER A 487 -48.60 19.79 -16.34
C SER A 487 -47.20 19.70 -15.78
N PRO A 488 -46.38 18.70 -16.21
CA PRO A 488 -44.98 18.56 -15.77
C PRO A 488 -44.12 19.67 -16.34
N VAL A 489 -43.46 20.43 -15.44
CA VAL A 489 -42.50 21.51 -15.79
C VAL A 489 -41.07 21.05 -15.48
N PRO A 490 -40.13 21.14 -16.45
CA PRO A 490 -38.76 20.73 -16.21
C PRO A 490 -37.99 21.76 -15.40
N ALA A 491 -37.41 21.37 -14.28
CA ALA A 491 -36.46 22.16 -13.51
C ALA A 491 -35.03 21.60 -13.72
N ASN A 492 -34.15 22.45 -14.22
CA ASN A 492 -32.74 22.08 -14.41
C ASN A 492 -31.99 22.18 -13.09
N VAL A 493 -31.27 21.10 -12.75
CA VAL A 493 -30.54 21.01 -11.50
C VAL A 493 -29.09 20.58 -11.72
N MET A 494 -28.21 20.97 -10.83
CA MET A 494 -26.87 20.42 -10.73
C MET A 494 -26.83 19.38 -9.62
N ILE A 495 -26.45 18.17 -9.96
CA ILE A 495 -26.46 17.00 -9.10
C ILE A 495 -25.09 16.86 -8.45
N GLY A 496 -25.06 16.59 -7.13
CA GLY A 496 -23.88 16.30 -6.34
C GLY A 496 -23.72 14.80 -6.07
N ILE A 497 -23.54 14.43 -4.79
CA ILE A 497 -23.41 13.05 -4.35
C ILE A 497 -24.78 12.37 -4.30
N SER A 498 -24.77 11.03 -4.40
CA SER A 498 -25.99 10.21 -4.29
C SER A 498 -25.74 9.00 -3.40
N ASP A 499 -26.68 8.68 -2.52
CA ASP A 499 -26.67 7.48 -1.68
C ASP A 499 -27.42 6.29 -2.32
N GLY A 500 -27.89 6.46 -3.56
CA GLY A 500 -28.70 5.48 -4.29
C GLY A 500 -30.21 5.71 -4.12
N SER A 501 -30.69 6.13 -2.96
CA SER A 501 -32.10 6.45 -2.70
C SER A 501 -32.41 7.92 -2.92
N ARG A 502 -31.52 8.79 -2.51
CA ARG A 502 -31.59 10.25 -2.66
C ARG A 502 -30.34 10.80 -3.35
N THR A 503 -30.49 11.98 -3.96
CA THR A 503 -29.40 12.66 -4.67
C THR A 503 -29.36 14.11 -4.24
N GLU A 504 -28.16 14.61 -3.95
CA GLU A 504 -27.86 15.99 -3.61
C GLU A 504 -28.12 16.90 -4.79
N ILE A 505 -28.76 18.03 -4.54
CA ILE A 505 -28.89 19.14 -5.47
C ILE A 505 -27.96 20.28 -5.03
N LEU A 506 -26.94 20.53 -5.83
CA LEU A 506 -25.97 21.61 -5.59
C LEU A 506 -26.49 22.98 -6.01
N ARG A 507 -27.27 23.02 -7.09
CA ARG A 507 -27.93 24.22 -7.64
C ARG A 507 -29.16 23.83 -8.45
N GLY A 508 -30.20 24.62 -8.40
CA GLY A 508 -31.43 24.43 -9.17
C GLY A 508 -32.53 25.35 -8.68
N GLU A 509 -33.62 25.42 -9.44
CA GLU A 509 -34.82 26.18 -9.11
C GLU A 509 -35.77 25.31 -8.28
N ILE A 510 -35.26 24.69 -7.19
CA ILE A 510 -35.99 23.77 -6.33
C ILE A 510 -35.68 24.12 -4.88
N GLU A 511 -36.71 24.25 -4.08
CA GLU A 511 -36.66 24.56 -2.64
C GLU A 511 -37.06 23.37 -1.79
N PRO A 512 -36.61 23.27 -0.53
CA PRO A 512 -37.09 22.27 0.40
C PRO A 512 -38.60 22.39 0.62
N GLY A 513 -39.33 21.28 0.51
CA GLY A 513 -40.79 21.23 0.55
C GLY A 513 -41.45 21.17 -0.83
N ASP A 514 -40.71 21.38 -1.91
CA ASP A 514 -41.25 21.22 -3.26
C ASP A 514 -41.58 19.75 -3.54
N GLN A 515 -42.62 19.53 -4.36
CA GLN A 515 -43.01 18.22 -4.83
C GLN A 515 -42.41 17.95 -6.22
N VAL A 516 -41.60 16.90 -6.35
CA VAL A 516 -41.04 16.44 -7.61
C VAL A 516 -41.70 15.16 -8.08
N ILE A 517 -41.89 15.00 -9.39
CA ILE A 517 -42.49 13.82 -9.97
C ILE A 517 -41.49 12.67 -9.96
N VAL A 518 -41.83 11.54 -9.36
CA VAL A 518 -40.99 10.35 -9.26
C VAL A 518 -41.48 9.19 -10.13
N GLY A 519 -42.67 9.29 -10.72
CA GLY A 519 -43.27 8.28 -11.58
C GLY A 519 -44.70 8.58 -11.99
N GLU A 520 -45.23 7.80 -12.91
CA GLU A 520 -46.63 7.78 -13.29
C GLU A 520 -47.37 6.67 -12.51
N SER A 521 -48.52 6.98 -11.98
CA SER A 521 -49.41 5.97 -11.39
C SER A 521 -50.22 5.36 -12.54
N ALA A 522 -50.23 4.04 -12.66
CA ALA A 522 -51.15 3.38 -13.60
C ALA A 522 -52.58 3.63 -13.09
N VAL A 523 -53.37 4.35 -13.86
CA VAL A 523 -54.81 4.41 -13.62
C VAL A 523 -55.34 3.03 -13.92
N THR A 524 -55.66 2.25 -12.89
CA THR A 524 -56.49 1.05 -13.00
C THR A 524 -57.89 1.52 -13.31
N GLY A 525 -58.27 1.46 -14.60
CA GLY A 525 -59.67 1.61 -15.03
C GLY A 525 -60.47 0.35 -14.77
#